data_700550bbd201eba79917b7c6dfbf36cb
#
_entry.id   700550bbd201eba79917b7c6dfbf36cb
#
_cell.length_a   1.000
_cell.length_b   1.000
_cell.length_c   1.000
_cell.angle_alpha   90.00
_cell.angle_beta   90.00
_cell.angle_gamma   90.00
#
_symmetry.space_group_name_H-M   'P 1'
#
loop_
_entity.id
_entity.type
_entity.pdbx_description
1 polymer ?
#
loop_
_entity_poly.entity_id
_entity_poly.type
_entity_poly.pdbx_seq_one_letter_code
_entity_poly.pdbx_strand_id
1 'polypeptide(L)'
;MRIPFVRPLSAGLAAVAALALAGCAGKSGGATDLPYVARDVGTLYSAAKGRLDQGRYKEAAALFDEVERQHPYSVWARRAQLMGAFSYYLNGDYTEAIQGAQRFLSVHPGNRDAPYAYYLIALSYYEQIGDVTRDQKITAQAQDALGELVRRYPNTRYAADARLKVDLVRDHLAGKEMEIGRFYERRRQWLSATLRFRKVVDDYQTTTHAPEALMRLTETYLALGVRNEAEKAAAVLGANYPGSDWYERAYKLMRDNPSTPIAPLAPGAPVVIGAGGAKGVPGEATTAPPSTGAVTAPTPATTGGDAGTPATSGAADPAATPVP
;
A
#
# COMPACT_ATOMS: atom_id res chain seq x y z
N MET A 1 -34.65 27.45 80.61
CA MET A 1 -33.58 27.97 79.76
C MET A 1 -32.86 26.80 79.15
N ARG A 2 -33.11 26.43 77.87
CA ARG A 2 -32.54 25.25 77.20
C ARG A 2 -31.60 25.76 76.14
N ILE A 3 -30.32 25.42 76.26
CA ILE A 3 -29.27 25.75 75.27
C ILE A 3 -29.25 24.63 74.23
N PRO A 4 -29.32 24.89 72.91
CA PRO A 4 -29.22 23.86 71.91
C PRO A 4 -27.76 23.53 71.66
N PHE A 5 -27.44 22.26 71.68
CA PHE A 5 -26.16 21.67 71.44
C PHE A 5 -25.91 21.60 69.89
N VAL A 6 -25.10 22.50 69.40
CA VAL A 6 -24.64 22.49 67.95
C VAL A 6 -23.53 21.47 67.78
N ARG A 7 -23.83 20.39 67.04
CA ARG A 7 -22.88 19.39 66.69
C ARG A 7 -21.96 19.94 65.51
N PRO A 8 -20.63 19.79 65.60
CA PRO A 8 -19.77 20.22 64.55
C PRO A 8 -19.78 19.18 63.41
N LEU A 9 -20.53 19.45 62.35
CA LEU A 9 -20.53 18.67 61.09
C LEU A 9 -19.28 18.90 60.24
N SER A 10 -18.38 19.77 60.66
CA SER A 10 -17.21 20.21 59.90
C SER A 10 -15.98 19.30 59.97
N ALA A 11 -15.91 18.40 60.99
CA ALA A 11 -14.74 17.53 61.11
C ALA A 11 -14.73 16.33 60.14
N GLY A 12 -15.93 15.89 59.70
CA GLY A 12 -16.04 14.76 58.76
C GLY A 12 -15.65 15.11 57.31
N LEU A 13 -15.89 16.34 56.88
CA LEU A 13 -15.61 16.77 55.52
C LEU A 13 -14.09 16.95 55.24
N ALA A 14 -13.35 17.38 56.26
CA ALA A 14 -11.90 17.55 56.14
C ALA A 14 -11.14 16.20 56.05
N ALA A 15 -11.63 15.17 56.72
CA ALA A 15 -11.04 13.83 56.68
C ALA A 15 -11.25 13.13 55.31
N VAL A 16 -12.40 13.33 54.66
CA VAL A 16 -12.70 12.77 53.34
C VAL A 16 -11.90 13.50 52.26
N ALA A 17 -11.66 14.81 52.36
CA ALA A 17 -10.83 15.56 51.43
C ALA A 17 -9.35 15.17 51.52
N ALA A 18 -8.84 14.85 52.72
CA ALA A 18 -7.46 14.39 52.88
C ALA A 18 -7.22 12.98 52.34
N LEU A 19 -8.21 12.09 52.39
CA LEU A 19 -8.13 10.75 51.76
C LEU A 19 -8.21 10.79 50.23
N ALA A 20 -8.89 11.77 49.63
CA ALA A 20 -8.96 11.95 48.19
C ALA A 20 -7.66 12.47 47.57
N LEU A 21 -6.87 13.26 48.31
CA LEU A 21 -5.55 13.72 47.86
C LEU A 21 -4.47 12.65 47.99
N ALA A 22 -4.61 11.67 48.86
CA ALA A 22 -3.64 10.56 48.96
C ALA A 22 -3.77 9.54 47.84
N GLY A 23 -4.91 9.51 47.10
CA GLY A 23 -5.14 8.62 45.95
C GLY A 23 -4.44 9.05 44.64
N CYS A 24 -4.00 10.29 44.52
CA CYS A 24 -3.28 10.81 43.33
C CYS A 24 -1.78 10.70 43.41
N ALA A 25 -1.19 10.15 44.48
CA ALA A 25 0.16 9.67 44.49
C ALA A 25 0.24 8.29 43.77
N GLY A 26 -0.34 8.25 42.54
CA GLY A 26 -0.11 7.17 41.60
C GLY A 26 1.38 7.00 41.51
N LYS A 27 1.88 5.80 41.81
CA LYS A 27 3.20 5.35 41.43
C LYS A 27 3.48 5.84 40.01
N SER A 28 4.11 7.01 39.87
CA SER A 28 5.05 7.21 38.81
C SER A 28 6.01 6.05 38.97
N GLY A 29 5.80 4.97 38.21
CA GLY A 29 6.80 3.97 38.03
C GLY A 29 8.01 4.76 37.54
N GLY A 30 8.85 5.16 38.49
CA GLY A 30 10.14 5.71 38.18
C GLY A 30 10.71 4.74 37.18
N ALA A 31 10.96 5.19 35.96
CA ALA A 31 12.01 4.62 35.18
C ALA A 31 13.13 4.50 36.22
N THR A 32 13.37 3.31 36.72
CA THR A 32 14.54 3.03 37.51
C THR A 32 15.66 3.39 36.57
N ASP A 33 16.25 4.56 36.84
CA ASP A 33 17.46 5.00 36.21
C ASP A 33 18.52 4.02 36.71
N LEU A 34 18.47 2.82 36.07
CA LEU A 34 19.45 1.78 36.34
C LEU A 34 20.76 2.42 35.92
N PRO A 35 21.76 2.46 36.84
CA PRO A 35 23.04 3.05 36.50
C PRO A 35 23.51 2.42 35.20
N TYR A 36 23.82 3.26 34.21
CA TYR A 36 24.31 2.85 32.90
C TYR A 36 25.57 1.97 33.12
N VAL A 37 25.38 0.67 33.14
CA VAL A 37 26.46 -0.29 33.09
C VAL A 37 26.62 -0.67 31.63
N ALA A 38 27.65 -0.16 30.99
CA ALA A 38 28.02 -0.55 29.64
C ALA A 38 28.25 -2.07 29.63
N ARG A 39 27.29 -2.81 29.14
CA ARG A 39 27.41 -4.26 28.98
C ARG A 39 28.21 -4.55 27.73
N ASP A 40 28.98 -5.63 27.78
CA ASP A 40 29.66 -6.14 26.59
C ASP A 40 28.63 -6.38 25.47
N VAL A 41 28.93 -5.88 24.28
CA VAL A 41 28.05 -5.90 23.14
C VAL A 41 27.64 -7.32 22.71
N GLY A 42 28.60 -8.28 22.82
CA GLY A 42 28.34 -9.68 22.52
C GLY A 42 27.35 -10.30 23.48
N THR A 43 27.46 -9.97 24.77
CA THR A 43 26.56 -10.42 25.83
C THR A 43 25.14 -9.88 25.62
N LEU A 44 25.00 -8.57 25.29
CA LEU A 44 23.70 -7.96 25.00
C LEU A 44 23.06 -8.59 23.78
N TYR A 45 23.79 -8.74 22.68
CA TYR A 45 23.29 -9.35 21.46
C TYR A 45 22.85 -10.80 21.67
N SER A 46 23.67 -11.59 22.42
CA SER A 46 23.34 -12.98 22.71
C SER A 46 22.09 -13.09 23.59
N ALA A 47 21.91 -12.19 24.55
CA ALA A 47 20.70 -12.11 25.35
C ALA A 47 19.47 -11.79 24.51
N ALA A 48 19.57 -10.80 23.60
CA ALA A 48 18.51 -10.45 22.65
C ALA A 48 18.12 -11.65 21.78
N LYS A 49 19.13 -12.34 21.21
CA LYS A 49 18.90 -13.53 20.40
C LYS A 49 18.25 -14.65 21.22
N GLY A 50 18.67 -14.87 22.45
CA GLY A 50 18.06 -15.86 23.33
C GLY A 50 16.59 -15.57 23.63
N ARG A 51 16.18 -14.28 23.72
CA ARG A 51 14.75 -13.91 23.84
C ARG A 51 13.98 -14.18 22.55
N LEU A 52 14.59 -13.86 21.41
CA LEU A 52 14.00 -14.15 20.09
C LEU A 52 13.74 -15.66 19.92
N ASP A 53 14.72 -16.49 20.22
CA ASP A 53 14.65 -17.95 20.12
C ASP A 53 13.59 -18.56 21.07
N GLN A 54 13.27 -17.86 22.17
CA GLN A 54 12.20 -18.22 23.12
C GLN A 54 10.81 -17.71 22.70
N GLY A 55 10.66 -17.03 21.57
CA GLY A 55 9.41 -16.41 21.15
C GLY A 55 9.02 -15.13 21.92
N ARG A 56 9.95 -14.59 22.73
CA ARG A 56 9.74 -13.36 23.52
C ARG A 56 10.11 -12.14 22.68
N TYR A 57 9.37 -11.94 21.62
CA TYR A 57 9.72 -11.00 20.53
C TYR A 57 9.84 -9.56 20.98
N LYS A 58 8.92 -9.08 21.82
CA LYS A 58 8.93 -7.72 22.35
C LYS A 58 10.16 -7.43 23.20
N GLU A 59 10.56 -8.41 24.02
CA GLU A 59 11.76 -8.28 24.84
C GLU A 59 13.04 -8.38 23.99
N ALA A 60 13.03 -9.24 22.98
CA ALA A 60 14.12 -9.34 22.02
C ALA A 60 14.34 -8.01 21.29
N ALA A 61 13.27 -7.38 20.80
CA ALA A 61 13.31 -6.10 20.14
C ALA A 61 13.94 -5.01 21.05
N ALA A 62 13.44 -4.90 22.28
CA ALA A 62 13.98 -3.94 23.26
C ALA A 62 15.47 -4.15 23.56
N LEU A 63 15.94 -5.41 23.62
CA LEU A 63 17.35 -5.72 23.83
C LEU A 63 18.19 -5.43 22.57
N PHE A 64 17.67 -5.64 21.35
CA PHE A 64 18.36 -5.26 20.13
C PHE A 64 18.46 -3.73 19.99
N ASP A 65 17.43 -2.98 20.36
CA ASP A 65 17.47 -1.51 20.41
C ASP A 65 18.50 -1.03 21.43
N GLU A 66 18.66 -1.75 22.55
CA GLU A 66 19.67 -1.44 23.56
C GLU A 66 21.10 -1.68 23.04
N VAL A 67 21.32 -2.71 22.21
CA VAL A 67 22.62 -2.93 21.53
C VAL A 67 22.94 -1.73 20.63
N GLU A 68 21.97 -1.25 19.85
CA GLU A 68 22.15 -0.07 19.01
C GLU A 68 22.46 1.18 19.84
N ARG A 69 21.74 1.39 20.92
CA ARG A 69 21.87 2.56 21.79
C ARG A 69 23.22 2.61 22.50
N GLN A 70 23.71 1.46 23.01
CA GLN A 70 24.97 1.41 23.75
C GLN A 70 26.22 1.36 22.86
N HIS A 71 26.09 0.75 21.65
CA HIS A 71 27.23 0.49 20.77
C HIS A 71 26.95 0.86 19.32
N PRO A 72 26.55 2.10 18.99
CA PRO A 72 25.99 2.48 17.68
C PRO A 72 26.93 2.24 16.49
N TYR A 73 28.24 2.28 16.72
CA TYR A 73 29.24 2.10 15.67
C TYR A 73 29.77 0.67 15.54
N SER A 74 29.25 -0.26 16.32
CA SER A 74 29.71 -1.65 16.29
C SER A 74 29.13 -2.42 15.11
N VAL A 75 29.83 -3.47 14.70
CA VAL A 75 29.31 -4.42 13.70
C VAL A 75 28.02 -5.09 14.21
N TRP A 76 27.90 -5.24 15.53
CA TRP A 76 26.74 -5.82 16.18
C TRP A 76 25.52 -4.90 16.13
N ALA A 77 25.72 -3.56 16.19
CA ALA A 77 24.62 -2.60 16.08
C ALA A 77 23.88 -2.73 14.75
N ARG A 78 24.60 -2.88 13.63
CA ARG A 78 23.98 -3.08 12.31
C ARG A 78 23.11 -4.33 12.27
N ARG A 79 23.60 -5.43 12.84
CA ARG A 79 22.83 -6.68 12.92
C ARG A 79 21.67 -6.53 13.89
N ALA A 80 21.87 -5.85 15.01
CA ALA A 80 20.85 -5.59 16.01
C ALA A 80 19.69 -4.75 15.46
N GLN A 81 19.98 -3.70 14.67
CA GLN A 81 18.93 -2.92 13.99
C GLN A 81 18.00 -3.81 13.16
N LEU A 82 18.58 -4.70 12.34
CA LEU A 82 17.81 -5.54 11.47
C LEU A 82 17.06 -6.64 12.23
N MET A 83 17.70 -7.22 13.25
CA MET A 83 17.09 -8.24 14.12
C MET A 83 16.03 -7.63 15.05
N GLY A 84 16.18 -6.39 15.47
CA GLY A 84 15.17 -5.63 16.21
C GLY A 84 13.92 -5.41 15.37
N ALA A 85 14.10 -4.91 14.14
CA ALA A 85 13.00 -4.76 13.19
C ALA A 85 12.29 -6.10 12.91
N PHE A 86 13.05 -7.19 12.76
CA PHE A 86 12.47 -8.54 12.61
C PHE A 86 11.71 -8.99 13.86
N SER A 87 12.23 -8.69 15.04
CA SER A 87 11.56 -9.02 16.31
C SER A 87 10.23 -8.26 16.45
N TYR A 88 10.18 -6.98 16.07
CA TYR A 88 8.93 -6.21 16.00
C TYR A 88 7.94 -6.83 15.02
N TYR A 89 8.41 -7.23 13.82
CA TYR A 89 7.56 -7.91 12.85
C TYR A 89 6.94 -9.18 13.44
N LEU A 90 7.74 -10.04 14.08
CA LEU A 90 7.24 -11.26 14.70
C LEU A 90 6.27 -11.02 15.87
N ASN A 91 6.38 -9.86 16.55
CA ASN A 91 5.46 -9.45 17.58
C ASN A 91 4.14 -8.86 17.03
N GLY A 92 4.06 -8.57 15.73
CA GLY A 92 2.94 -7.88 15.10
C GLY A 92 3.01 -6.35 15.21
N ASP A 93 4.10 -5.81 15.72
CA ASP A 93 4.36 -4.36 15.83
C ASP A 93 4.92 -3.85 14.47
N TYR A 94 4.07 -3.90 13.44
CA TYR A 94 4.49 -3.66 12.05
C TYR A 94 4.98 -2.24 11.81
N THR A 95 4.45 -1.25 12.52
CA THR A 95 4.90 0.15 12.41
C THR A 95 6.35 0.30 12.86
N GLU A 96 6.70 -0.29 13.99
CA GLU A 96 8.06 -0.30 14.56
C GLU A 96 9.01 -1.11 13.67
N ALA A 97 8.55 -2.23 13.13
CA ALA A 97 9.32 -3.03 12.18
C ALA A 97 9.68 -2.23 10.92
N ILE A 98 8.71 -1.52 10.33
CA ILE A 98 8.92 -0.66 9.17
C ILE A 98 9.92 0.46 9.49
N GLN A 99 9.72 1.16 10.60
CA GLN A 99 10.62 2.25 11.02
C GLN A 99 12.04 1.75 11.27
N GLY A 100 12.19 0.60 11.94
CA GLY A 100 13.49 -0.01 12.20
C GLY A 100 14.21 -0.39 10.90
N ALA A 101 13.53 -1.02 9.97
CA ALA A 101 14.08 -1.39 8.68
C ALA A 101 14.41 -0.16 7.82
N GLN A 102 13.59 0.89 7.85
CA GLN A 102 13.85 2.16 7.16
C GLN A 102 15.08 2.88 7.74
N ARG A 103 15.24 2.92 9.08
CA ARG A 103 16.45 3.46 9.70
C ARG A 103 17.70 2.71 9.24
N PHE A 104 17.62 1.37 9.21
CA PHE A 104 18.72 0.57 8.69
C PHE A 104 19.11 0.95 7.27
N LEU A 105 18.14 1.07 6.37
CA LEU A 105 18.35 1.43 4.97
C LEU A 105 18.89 2.86 4.80
N SER A 106 18.48 3.80 5.63
CA SER A 106 18.95 5.20 5.58
C SER A 106 20.44 5.32 5.95
N VAL A 107 20.89 4.52 6.90
CA VAL A 107 22.29 4.52 7.37
C VAL A 107 23.18 3.58 6.52
N HIS A 108 22.60 2.49 6.00
CA HIS A 108 23.33 1.42 5.32
C HIS A 108 22.72 1.04 3.94
N PRO A 109 22.54 1.99 2.99
CA PRO A 109 21.82 1.73 1.75
C PRO A 109 22.50 0.70 0.84
N GLY A 110 23.82 0.59 0.90
CA GLY A 110 24.62 -0.36 0.11
C GLY A 110 24.96 -1.68 0.85
N ASN A 111 24.32 -1.95 1.98
CA ASN A 111 24.61 -3.18 2.73
C ASN A 111 24.06 -4.40 1.98
N ARG A 112 24.78 -5.52 2.07
CA ARG A 112 24.34 -6.79 1.47
C ARG A 112 23.00 -7.30 2.02
N ASP A 113 22.64 -6.90 3.25
CA ASP A 113 21.38 -7.26 3.90
C ASP A 113 20.25 -6.26 3.61
N ALA A 114 20.51 -5.20 2.80
CA ALA A 114 19.48 -4.25 2.38
C ALA A 114 18.28 -4.93 1.69
N PRO A 115 18.44 -5.95 0.83
CA PRO A 115 17.30 -6.66 0.25
C PRO A 115 16.36 -7.26 1.32
N TYR A 116 16.92 -7.76 2.42
CA TYR A 116 16.11 -8.27 3.53
C TYR A 116 15.35 -7.16 4.27
N ALA A 117 15.98 -5.99 4.47
CA ALA A 117 15.30 -4.85 5.08
C ALA A 117 14.11 -4.35 4.21
N TYR A 118 14.29 -4.25 2.89
CA TYR A 118 13.20 -3.95 1.95
C TYR A 118 12.08 -5.01 2.03
N TYR A 119 12.46 -6.26 2.11
CA TYR A 119 11.52 -7.36 2.22
C TYR A 119 10.71 -7.30 3.53
N LEU A 120 11.37 -6.98 4.66
CA LEU A 120 10.71 -6.84 5.95
C LEU A 120 9.70 -5.69 5.98
N ILE A 121 10.02 -4.55 5.33
CA ILE A 121 9.08 -3.44 5.14
C ILE A 121 7.86 -3.91 4.33
N ALA A 122 8.12 -4.59 3.21
CA ALA A 122 7.06 -5.06 2.34
C ALA A 122 6.15 -6.10 3.02
N LEU A 123 6.73 -7.05 3.76
CA LEU A 123 5.98 -8.02 4.57
C LEU A 123 5.15 -7.34 5.64
N SER A 124 5.72 -6.35 6.33
CA SER A 124 5.01 -5.63 7.39
C SER A 124 3.77 -4.90 6.87
N TYR A 125 3.80 -4.36 5.64
CA TYR A 125 2.60 -3.84 4.99
C TYR A 125 1.66 -4.96 4.53
N TYR A 126 2.20 -6.05 4.00
CA TYR A 126 1.42 -7.17 3.49
C TYR A 126 0.56 -7.84 4.59
N GLU A 127 1.13 -8.08 5.76
CA GLU A 127 0.41 -8.68 6.90
C GLU A 127 -0.71 -7.79 7.46
N GLN A 128 -0.68 -6.50 7.16
CA GLN A 128 -1.72 -5.55 7.57
C GLN A 128 -2.86 -5.43 6.56
N ILE A 129 -2.83 -6.16 5.43
CA ILE A 129 -3.90 -6.13 4.43
C ILE A 129 -5.19 -6.67 5.06
N GLY A 130 -6.20 -5.82 5.08
CA GLY A 130 -7.52 -6.19 5.58
C GLY A 130 -8.45 -6.68 4.47
N ASP A 131 -9.73 -6.81 4.78
CA ASP A 131 -10.77 -7.19 3.82
C ASP A 131 -10.91 -6.18 2.66
N VAL A 132 -11.30 -6.67 1.47
CA VAL A 132 -11.49 -5.86 0.25
C VAL A 132 -12.53 -4.74 0.42
N THR A 133 -13.45 -4.84 1.37
CA THR A 133 -14.46 -3.82 1.65
C THR A 133 -13.90 -2.60 2.40
N ARG A 134 -12.74 -2.77 3.07
CA ARG A 134 -12.08 -1.73 3.87
C ARG A 134 -11.24 -0.79 3.02
N ASP A 135 -10.58 0.18 3.68
CA ASP A 135 -9.62 1.07 3.04
C ASP A 135 -8.41 0.29 2.50
N GLN A 136 -8.02 0.59 1.27
CA GLN A 136 -6.95 -0.10 0.55
C GLN A 136 -5.61 0.65 0.57
N LYS A 137 -5.46 1.66 1.43
CA LYS A 137 -4.21 2.43 1.53
C LYS A 137 -3.01 1.52 1.88
N ILE A 138 -3.20 0.66 2.86
CA ILE A 138 -2.15 -0.30 3.28
C ILE A 138 -1.85 -1.31 2.16
N THR A 139 -2.88 -1.78 1.45
CA THR A 139 -2.71 -2.69 0.31
C THR A 139 -1.89 -2.05 -0.81
N ALA A 140 -2.14 -0.77 -1.11
CA ALA A 140 -1.34 -0.02 -2.08
C ALA A 140 0.11 0.16 -1.61
N GLN A 141 0.34 0.47 -0.33
CA GLN A 141 1.68 0.55 0.26
C GLN A 141 2.42 -0.80 0.19
N ALA A 142 1.72 -1.91 0.41
CA ALA A 142 2.29 -3.26 0.25
C ALA A 142 2.71 -3.50 -1.20
N GLN A 143 1.85 -3.15 -2.18
CA GLN A 143 2.17 -3.27 -3.61
C GLN A 143 3.42 -2.46 -3.97
N ASP A 144 3.50 -1.22 -3.54
CA ASP A 144 4.63 -0.33 -3.81
C ASP A 144 5.94 -0.87 -3.20
N ALA A 145 5.91 -1.29 -1.95
CA ALA A 145 7.07 -1.82 -1.25
C ALA A 145 7.56 -3.15 -1.84
N LEU A 146 6.65 -4.07 -2.18
CA LEU A 146 6.98 -5.33 -2.87
C LEU A 146 7.57 -5.05 -4.27
N GLY A 147 6.96 -4.13 -5.03
CA GLY A 147 7.42 -3.72 -6.35
C GLY A 147 8.81 -3.08 -6.31
N GLU A 148 9.07 -2.24 -5.30
CA GLU A 148 10.38 -1.62 -5.10
C GLU A 148 11.46 -2.65 -4.83
N LEU A 149 11.20 -3.65 -3.99
CA LEU A 149 12.10 -4.76 -3.73
C LEU A 149 12.44 -5.53 -5.02
N VAL A 150 11.42 -5.88 -5.80
CA VAL A 150 11.60 -6.63 -7.06
C VAL A 150 12.42 -5.83 -8.08
N ARG A 151 12.20 -4.51 -8.16
CA ARG A 151 12.96 -3.64 -9.08
C ARG A 151 14.42 -3.49 -8.69
N ARG A 152 14.68 -3.28 -7.37
CA ARG A 152 16.05 -3.02 -6.89
C ARG A 152 16.90 -4.28 -6.81
N TYR A 153 16.30 -5.40 -6.44
CA TYR A 153 17.03 -6.64 -6.15
C TYR A 153 16.43 -7.87 -6.83
N PRO A 154 16.26 -7.85 -8.18
CA PRO A 154 15.48 -8.85 -8.93
C PRO A 154 15.95 -10.29 -8.78
N ASN A 155 17.24 -10.49 -8.47
CA ASN A 155 17.88 -11.82 -8.44
C ASN A 155 17.98 -12.41 -7.02
N THR A 156 17.27 -11.84 -6.04
CA THR A 156 17.30 -12.35 -4.67
C THR A 156 16.12 -13.30 -4.41
N ARG A 157 16.31 -14.21 -3.43
CA ARG A 157 15.22 -15.07 -2.94
C ARG A 157 14.01 -14.25 -2.44
N TYR A 158 14.27 -13.08 -1.87
CA TYR A 158 13.24 -12.17 -1.39
C TYR A 158 12.39 -11.60 -2.53
N ALA A 159 13.01 -11.28 -3.66
CA ALA A 159 12.28 -10.83 -4.84
C ALA A 159 11.45 -11.94 -5.49
N ALA A 160 11.92 -13.19 -5.42
CA ALA A 160 11.14 -14.32 -5.91
C ALA A 160 9.82 -14.49 -5.13
N ASP A 161 9.87 -14.47 -3.80
CA ASP A 161 8.69 -14.51 -2.95
C ASP A 161 7.82 -13.25 -3.12
N ALA A 162 8.46 -12.06 -3.20
CA ALA A 162 7.75 -10.80 -3.39
C ALA A 162 6.92 -10.77 -4.68
N ARG A 163 7.38 -11.39 -5.78
CA ARG A 163 6.59 -11.48 -7.04
C ARG A 163 5.27 -12.20 -6.81
N LEU A 164 5.28 -13.31 -6.09
CA LEU A 164 4.06 -14.06 -5.77
C LEU A 164 3.10 -13.20 -4.91
N LYS A 165 3.66 -12.47 -3.93
CA LYS A 165 2.87 -11.56 -3.10
C LYS A 165 2.31 -10.36 -3.87
N VAL A 166 3.05 -9.83 -4.85
CA VAL A 166 2.56 -8.78 -5.75
C VAL A 166 1.31 -9.24 -6.50
N ASP A 167 1.31 -10.47 -7.01
CA ASP A 167 0.15 -11.00 -7.73
C ASP A 167 -1.07 -11.13 -6.80
N LEU A 168 -0.88 -11.61 -5.57
CA LEU A 168 -1.94 -11.68 -4.56
C LEU A 168 -2.48 -10.29 -4.18
N VAL A 169 -1.60 -9.31 -3.99
CA VAL A 169 -1.99 -7.92 -3.67
C VAL A 169 -2.76 -7.29 -4.82
N ARG A 170 -2.32 -7.54 -6.07
CA ARG A 170 -3.03 -7.06 -7.28
C ARG A 170 -4.42 -7.68 -7.41
N ASP A 171 -4.55 -8.98 -7.12
CA ASP A 171 -5.84 -9.65 -7.11
C ASP A 171 -6.78 -9.05 -6.05
N HIS A 172 -6.26 -8.74 -4.87
CA HIS A 172 -7.01 -8.08 -3.80
C HIS A 172 -7.48 -6.67 -4.19
N LEU A 173 -6.63 -5.86 -4.83
CA LEU A 173 -6.99 -4.53 -5.33
C LEU A 173 -8.01 -4.60 -6.46
N ALA A 174 -7.87 -5.57 -7.38
CA ALA A 174 -8.86 -5.84 -8.41
C ALA A 174 -10.21 -6.21 -7.81
N GLY A 175 -10.23 -7.05 -6.78
CA GLY A 175 -11.43 -7.43 -6.03
C GLY A 175 -12.17 -6.21 -5.45
N LYS A 176 -11.44 -5.21 -4.95
CA LYS A 176 -12.02 -3.94 -4.49
C LYS A 176 -12.76 -3.20 -5.61
N GLU A 177 -12.11 -3.04 -6.76
CA GLU A 177 -12.74 -2.36 -7.90
C GLU A 177 -13.95 -3.14 -8.40
N MET A 178 -13.88 -4.47 -8.42
CA MET A 178 -15.02 -5.34 -8.74
C MET A 178 -16.19 -5.16 -7.78
N GLU A 179 -15.95 -5.11 -6.48
CA GLU A 179 -17.01 -4.91 -5.48
C GLU A 179 -17.69 -3.55 -5.64
N ILE A 180 -16.91 -2.50 -5.88
CA ILE A 180 -17.45 -1.16 -6.17
C ILE A 180 -18.25 -1.19 -7.50
N GLY A 181 -17.74 -1.86 -8.53
CA GLY A 181 -18.42 -2.02 -9.81
C GLY A 181 -19.78 -2.69 -9.67
N ARG A 182 -19.83 -3.84 -8.98
CA ARG A 182 -21.07 -4.59 -8.68
C ARG A 182 -22.05 -3.76 -7.85
N PHE A 183 -21.57 -2.93 -6.94
CA PHE A 183 -22.43 -2.01 -6.18
C PHE A 183 -23.14 -1.01 -7.07
N TYR A 184 -22.43 -0.37 -7.99
CA TYR A 184 -23.02 0.56 -8.96
C TYR A 184 -23.94 -0.15 -9.95
N GLU A 185 -23.57 -1.33 -10.43
CA GLU A 185 -24.38 -2.17 -11.34
C GLU A 185 -25.74 -2.52 -10.72
N ARG A 186 -25.77 -3.00 -9.48
CA ARG A 186 -27.04 -3.28 -8.76
C ARG A 186 -27.95 -2.07 -8.65
N ARG A 187 -27.37 -0.86 -8.67
CA ARG A 187 -28.12 0.41 -8.65
C ARG A 187 -28.43 0.95 -10.04
N ARG A 188 -28.12 0.21 -11.10
CA ARG A 188 -28.26 0.62 -12.50
C ARG A 188 -27.50 1.89 -12.86
N GLN A 189 -26.43 2.21 -12.12
CA GLN A 189 -25.53 3.31 -12.41
C GLN A 189 -24.44 2.83 -13.39
N TRP A 190 -24.88 2.52 -14.62
CA TRP A 190 -24.09 1.80 -15.62
C TRP A 190 -22.75 2.45 -15.94
N LEU A 191 -22.72 3.78 -16.09
CA LEU A 191 -21.48 4.49 -16.38
C LEU A 191 -20.46 4.33 -15.24
N SER A 192 -20.90 4.49 -13.98
CA SER A 192 -20.03 4.32 -12.83
C SER A 192 -19.52 2.89 -12.69
N ALA A 193 -20.37 1.90 -12.95
CA ALA A 193 -19.99 0.49 -12.98
C ALA A 193 -18.95 0.21 -14.07
N THR A 194 -19.20 0.69 -15.30
CA THR A 194 -18.27 0.55 -16.44
C THR A 194 -16.87 1.09 -16.10
N LEU A 195 -16.77 2.26 -15.49
CA LEU A 195 -15.47 2.84 -15.13
C LEU A 195 -14.71 1.95 -14.14
N ARG A 196 -15.39 1.30 -13.19
CA ARG A 196 -14.75 0.39 -12.23
C ARG A 196 -14.32 -0.92 -12.88
N PHE A 197 -15.17 -1.55 -13.66
CA PHE A 197 -14.81 -2.79 -14.37
C PHE A 197 -13.70 -2.54 -15.40
N ARG A 198 -13.73 -1.39 -16.09
CA ARG A 198 -12.68 -1.00 -17.02
C ARG A 198 -11.32 -0.88 -16.31
N LYS A 199 -11.29 -0.27 -15.11
CA LYS A 199 -10.09 -0.17 -14.32
C LYS A 199 -9.49 -1.55 -14.00
N VAL A 200 -10.32 -2.57 -13.75
CA VAL A 200 -9.83 -3.95 -13.56
C VAL A 200 -9.19 -4.49 -14.84
N VAL A 201 -9.81 -4.26 -16.00
CA VAL A 201 -9.28 -4.73 -17.29
C VAL A 201 -8.00 -3.97 -17.68
N ASP A 202 -7.90 -2.67 -17.36
CA ASP A 202 -6.75 -1.85 -17.75
C ASP A 202 -5.55 -2.07 -16.81
N ASP A 203 -5.76 -2.13 -15.49
CA ASP A 203 -4.68 -2.15 -14.49
C ASP A 203 -4.37 -3.56 -13.94
N TYR A 204 -5.34 -4.50 -13.97
CA TYR A 204 -5.28 -5.79 -13.28
C TYR A 204 -5.57 -6.99 -14.20
N GLN A 205 -5.07 -6.96 -15.42
CA GLN A 205 -5.37 -7.95 -16.49
C GLN A 205 -5.02 -9.40 -16.11
N THR A 206 -4.01 -9.60 -15.27
CA THR A 206 -3.51 -10.92 -14.89
C THR A 206 -4.20 -11.51 -13.68
N THR A 207 -5.18 -10.81 -13.11
CA THR A 207 -5.90 -11.25 -11.90
C THR A 207 -7.03 -12.22 -12.22
N THR A 208 -7.48 -12.95 -11.21
CA THR A 208 -8.62 -13.86 -11.30
C THR A 208 -9.94 -13.14 -11.61
N HIS A 209 -9.98 -11.84 -11.39
CA HIS A 209 -11.15 -10.98 -11.62
C HIS A 209 -11.31 -10.49 -13.07
N ALA A 210 -10.27 -10.58 -13.90
CA ALA A 210 -10.30 -10.04 -15.25
C ALA A 210 -11.41 -10.66 -16.15
N PRO A 211 -11.67 -12.00 -16.13
CA PRO A 211 -12.74 -12.57 -16.92
C PRO A 211 -14.14 -12.07 -16.53
N GLU A 212 -14.41 -11.95 -15.22
CA GLU A 212 -15.67 -11.38 -14.75
C GLU A 212 -15.79 -9.90 -15.14
N ALA A 213 -14.73 -9.12 -15.00
CA ALA A 213 -14.72 -7.71 -15.36
C ALA A 213 -15.07 -7.49 -16.84
N LEU A 214 -14.51 -8.29 -17.76
CA LEU A 214 -14.82 -8.25 -19.19
C LEU A 214 -16.28 -8.60 -19.47
N MET A 215 -16.83 -9.62 -18.80
CA MET A 215 -18.25 -9.95 -18.92
C MET A 215 -19.14 -8.81 -18.42
N ARG A 216 -18.83 -8.23 -17.25
CA ARG A 216 -19.58 -7.09 -16.72
C ARG A 216 -19.45 -5.84 -17.56
N LEU A 217 -18.30 -5.61 -18.21
CA LEU A 217 -18.17 -4.55 -19.22
C LEU A 217 -19.09 -4.78 -20.41
N THR A 218 -19.18 -6.01 -20.91
CA THR A 218 -20.11 -6.36 -21.98
C THR A 218 -21.55 -6.01 -21.58
N GLU A 219 -21.96 -6.39 -20.37
CA GLU A 219 -23.31 -6.12 -19.84
C GLU A 219 -23.57 -4.61 -19.68
N THR A 220 -22.65 -3.88 -19.05
CA THR A 220 -22.81 -2.45 -18.78
C THR A 220 -22.76 -1.61 -20.06
N TYR A 221 -21.93 -1.97 -21.04
CA TYR A 221 -21.92 -1.29 -22.34
C TYR A 221 -23.22 -1.52 -23.15
N LEU A 222 -23.78 -2.74 -23.10
CA LEU A 222 -25.09 -2.99 -23.71
C LEU A 222 -26.20 -2.17 -23.04
N ALA A 223 -26.17 -2.09 -21.69
CA ALA A 223 -27.12 -1.28 -20.93
C ALA A 223 -27.02 0.23 -21.25
N LEU A 224 -25.82 0.70 -21.60
CA LEU A 224 -25.56 2.08 -22.04
C LEU A 224 -25.88 2.29 -23.55
N GLY A 225 -26.20 1.24 -24.31
CA GLY A 225 -26.42 1.32 -25.76
C GLY A 225 -25.10 1.41 -26.57
N VAL A 226 -23.94 1.21 -25.97
CA VAL A 226 -22.61 1.30 -26.61
C VAL A 226 -22.18 -0.08 -27.08
N ARG A 227 -22.88 -0.62 -28.07
CA ARG A 227 -22.71 -1.99 -28.53
C ARG A 227 -21.31 -2.32 -29.03
N ASN A 228 -20.66 -1.41 -29.76
CA ASN A 228 -19.33 -1.63 -30.30
C ASN A 228 -18.29 -1.92 -29.20
N GLU A 229 -18.40 -1.27 -28.05
CA GLU A 229 -17.52 -1.52 -26.93
C GLU A 229 -17.88 -2.83 -26.21
N ALA A 230 -19.16 -3.20 -26.16
CA ALA A 230 -19.58 -4.49 -25.64
C ALA A 230 -19.03 -5.65 -26.50
N GLU A 231 -19.06 -5.52 -27.83
CA GLU A 231 -18.48 -6.51 -28.75
C GLU A 231 -16.98 -6.66 -28.57
N LYS A 232 -16.27 -5.57 -28.40
CA LYS A 232 -14.82 -5.60 -28.11
C LYS A 232 -14.52 -6.31 -26.79
N ALA A 233 -15.24 -5.99 -25.73
CA ALA A 233 -15.06 -6.62 -24.42
C ALA A 233 -15.35 -8.14 -24.49
N ALA A 234 -16.43 -8.53 -25.14
CA ALA A 234 -16.77 -9.95 -25.36
C ALA A 234 -15.75 -10.67 -26.24
N ALA A 235 -15.22 -10.02 -27.28
CA ALA A 235 -14.18 -10.59 -28.13
C ALA A 235 -12.86 -10.81 -27.38
N VAL A 236 -12.44 -9.85 -26.55
CA VAL A 236 -11.26 -9.99 -25.67
C VAL A 236 -11.44 -11.14 -24.68
N LEU A 237 -12.65 -11.25 -24.10
CA LEU A 237 -12.98 -12.35 -23.18
C LEU A 237 -12.91 -13.70 -23.90
N GLY A 238 -13.48 -13.81 -25.11
CA GLY A 238 -13.44 -15.05 -25.90
C GLY A 238 -12.03 -15.43 -26.36
N ALA A 239 -11.20 -14.45 -26.69
CA ALA A 239 -9.83 -14.69 -27.12
C ALA A 239 -8.91 -15.18 -25.99
N ASN A 240 -9.06 -14.60 -24.79
CA ASN A 240 -8.17 -14.89 -23.65
C ASN A 240 -8.69 -15.98 -22.70
N TYR A 241 -10.02 -16.15 -22.61
CA TYR A 241 -10.68 -17.04 -21.67
C TYR A 241 -11.81 -17.88 -22.31
N PRO A 242 -11.52 -18.62 -23.41
CA PRO A 242 -12.55 -19.28 -24.22
C PRO A 242 -13.36 -20.37 -23.50
N GLY A 243 -12.82 -20.93 -22.41
CA GLY A 243 -13.49 -21.98 -21.61
C GLY A 243 -14.10 -21.49 -20.30
N SER A 244 -14.21 -20.18 -20.08
CA SER A 244 -14.76 -19.65 -18.84
C SER A 244 -16.29 -19.51 -18.88
N ASP A 245 -16.94 -19.78 -17.75
CA ASP A 245 -18.39 -19.51 -17.57
C ASP A 245 -18.78 -18.05 -17.90
N TRP A 246 -17.84 -17.14 -17.69
CA TRP A 246 -18.01 -15.72 -18.00
C TRP A 246 -18.11 -15.47 -19.51
N TYR A 247 -17.33 -16.22 -20.31
CA TYR A 247 -17.43 -16.16 -21.77
C TYR A 247 -18.77 -16.71 -22.26
N GLU A 248 -19.23 -17.83 -21.74
CA GLU A 248 -20.54 -18.38 -22.11
C GLU A 248 -21.67 -17.40 -21.83
N ARG A 249 -21.62 -16.72 -20.66
CA ARG A 249 -22.61 -15.69 -20.30
C ARG A 249 -22.55 -14.49 -21.25
N ALA A 250 -21.34 -13.97 -21.53
CA ALA A 250 -21.17 -12.86 -22.46
C ALA A 250 -21.67 -13.22 -23.87
N TYR A 251 -21.33 -14.41 -24.35
CA TYR A 251 -21.76 -14.90 -25.65
C TYR A 251 -23.32 -14.98 -25.75
N LYS A 252 -23.95 -15.56 -24.73
CA LYS A 252 -25.39 -15.62 -24.62
C LYS A 252 -26.02 -14.22 -24.62
N LEU A 253 -25.48 -13.33 -23.82
CA LEU A 253 -25.97 -11.95 -23.73
C LEU A 253 -25.86 -11.20 -25.06
N MET A 254 -24.77 -11.38 -25.79
CA MET A 254 -24.57 -10.78 -27.12
C MET A 254 -25.52 -11.34 -28.17
N ARG A 255 -25.76 -12.65 -28.14
CA ARG A 255 -26.70 -13.33 -29.03
C ARG A 255 -28.16 -12.90 -28.79
N ASP A 256 -28.56 -12.78 -27.54
CA ASP A 256 -29.92 -12.43 -27.13
C ASP A 256 -30.22 -10.91 -27.36
N ASN A 257 -29.19 -10.12 -27.60
CA ASN A 257 -29.25 -8.71 -27.98
C ASN A 257 -28.63 -8.51 -29.39
N PRO A 258 -29.27 -8.97 -30.47
CA PRO A 258 -28.70 -8.82 -31.80
C PRO A 258 -28.60 -7.35 -32.22
N SER A 259 -27.62 -7.03 -33.07
CA SER A 259 -27.51 -5.68 -33.66
C SER A 259 -28.78 -5.40 -34.41
N THR A 260 -29.54 -4.37 -34.01
CA THR A 260 -30.53 -3.79 -34.92
C THR A 260 -29.71 -3.18 -36.07
N PRO A 261 -29.90 -3.59 -37.33
CA PRO A 261 -29.22 -2.95 -38.43
C PRO A 261 -29.56 -1.46 -38.36
N ILE A 262 -28.54 -0.60 -38.24
CA ILE A 262 -28.76 0.84 -38.42
C ILE A 262 -29.22 0.96 -39.84
N ALA A 263 -30.52 1.29 -40.03
CA ALA A 263 -31.05 1.57 -41.37
C ALA A 263 -30.10 2.60 -42.00
N PRO A 264 -29.57 2.35 -43.20
CA PRO A 264 -28.70 3.32 -43.84
C PRO A 264 -29.46 4.65 -43.86
N LEU A 265 -28.86 5.71 -43.35
CA LEU A 265 -29.38 7.06 -43.41
C LEU A 265 -29.74 7.32 -44.89
N ALA A 266 -31.03 7.53 -45.17
CA ALA A 266 -31.47 7.84 -46.52
C ALA A 266 -30.63 9.00 -47.07
N PRO A 267 -30.05 8.89 -48.27
CA PRO A 267 -29.23 9.96 -48.80
C PRO A 267 -30.06 11.23 -48.88
N GLY A 268 -29.71 12.27 -48.12
CA GLY A 268 -30.38 13.56 -48.13
C GLY A 268 -31.25 13.89 -46.90
N ALA A 269 -31.26 13.05 -45.86
CA ALA A 269 -31.91 13.47 -44.61
C ALA A 269 -31.09 14.60 -43.95
N PRO A 270 -31.68 15.78 -43.66
CA PRO A 270 -30.99 16.85 -43.01
C PRO A 270 -30.55 16.41 -41.59
N VAL A 271 -29.27 16.51 -41.31
CA VAL A 271 -28.75 16.31 -39.94
C VAL A 271 -29.22 17.49 -39.12
N VAL A 272 -30.34 17.36 -38.42
CA VAL A 272 -30.74 18.32 -37.40
C VAL A 272 -29.79 18.13 -36.20
N ILE A 273 -28.70 18.90 -36.19
CA ILE A 273 -27.92 19.08 -34.98
C ILE A 273 -28.83 19.88 -34.04
N GLY A 274 -29.45 19.17 -33.10
CA GLY A 274 -30.25 19.77 -32.04
C GLY A 274 -29.41 20.79 -31.28
N ALA A 275 -29.60 22.08 -31.60
CA ALA A 275 -29.12 23.15 -30.77
C ALA A 275 -29.86 23.05 -29.43
N GLY A 276 -29.23 22.41 -28.45
CA GLY A 276 -29.66 22.44 -27.05
C GLY A 276 -29.67 23.87 -26.60
N GLY A 277 -30.87 24.42 -26.42
CA GLY A 277 -31.08 25.79 -25.97
C GLY A 277 -30.42 26.04 -24.61
N ALA A 278 -29.31 26.68 -24.64
CA ALA A 278 -28.77 27.39 -23.48
C ALA A 278 -29.60 28.66 -23.30
N LYS A 279 -30.46 28.70 -22.27
CA LYS A 279 -31.05 29.94 -21.79
C LYS A 279 -29.94 30.86 -21.32
N GLY A 280 -29.79 31.97 -22.01
CA GLY A 280 -28.81 32.99 -21.75
C GLY A 280 -28.99 33.65 -20.37
N VAL A 281 -27.87 33.86 -19.70
CA VAL A 281 -27.67 34.88 -18.66
C VAL A 281 -26.97 36.04 -19.34
N PRO A 282 -27.46 37.29 -19.22
CA PRO A 282 -26.85 38.43 -19.90
C PRO A 282 -25.68 39.02 -19.10
N GLY A 283 -24.63 39.31 -19.81
CA GLY A 283 -23.72 40.40 -19.51
C GLY A 283 -22.50 40.16 -18.62
N GLU A 284 -21.34 40.04 -19.26
CA GLU A 284 -20.29 41.01 -18.97
C GLU A 284 -19.17 40.83 -20.02
N ALA A 285 -18.92 41.90 -20.72
CA ALA A 285 -17.82 42.03 -21.64
C ALA A 285 -16.51 42.21 -20.87
N THR A 286 -15.53 41.34 -21.10
CA THR A 286 -14.16 41.64 -20.71
C THR A 286 -13.21 41.20 -21.83
N THR A 287 -12.52 42.21 -22.31
CA THR A 287 -11.48 42.31 -23.30
C THR A 287 -10.39 41.24 -23.20
N ALA A 288 -10.01 40.70 -24.34
CA ALA A 288 -8.83 39.89 -24.56
C ALA A 288 -7.54 40.75 -24.47
N PRO A 289 -6.44 40.26 -23.88
CA PRO A 289 -5.11 40.82 -24.12
C PRO A 289 -4.37 40.00 -25.20
N PRO A 290 -3.38 40.63 -25.86
CA PRO A 290 -2.78 40.12 -27.08
C PRO A 290 -1.68 39.07 -26.88
N SER A 291 -1.58 38.21 -27.89
CA SER A 291 -0.50 37.28 -28.10
C SER A 291 0.86 37.95 -28.30
N THR A 292 1.88 37.60 -27.53
CA THR A 292 3.30 37.79 -27.94
C THR A 292 4.22 36.80 -27.22
N GLY A 293 5.10 36.13 -27.99
CA GLY A 293 6.35 35.63 -27.47
C GLY A 293 6.61 34.13 -27.62
N ALA A 294 7.06 33.73 -28.81
CA ALA A 294 7.82 32.51 -29.00
C ALA A 294 9.10 32.49 -28.15
N VAL A 295 9.29 31.46 -27.33
CA VAL A 295 10.57 31.17 -26.68
C VAL A 295 11.09 29.83 -27.20
N THR A 296 12.19 29.95 -27.94
CA THR A 296 13.04 28.89 -28.49
C THR A 296 13.61 28.00 -27.37
N ALA A 297 13.57 26.69 -27.58
CA ALA A 297 14.26 25.67 -26.78
C ALA A 297 15.78 25.70 -27.04
N PRO A 298 16.62 25.48 -26.02
CA PRO A 298 18.04 25.24 -26.23
C PRO A 298 18.35 23.75 -26.51
N THR A 299 19.15 23.55 -27.54
CA THR A 299 19.78 22.29 -27.96
C THR A 299 20.81 21.81 -26.92
N PRO A 300 20.92 20.50 -26.61
CA PRO A 300 22.01 20.00 -25.77
C PRO A 300 23.30 19.84 -26.56
N ALA A 301 24.39 20.36 -25.98
CA ALA A 301 25.75 20.24 -26.50
C ALA A 301 26.31 18.84 -26.24
N THR A 302 26.85 18.26 -27.31
CA THR A 302 27.68 17.04 -27.36
C THR A 302 29.09 17.39 -26.89
N THR A 303 29.65 16.68 -25.92
CA THR A 303 31.10 16.55 -25.76
C THR A 303 31.45 15.12 -25.38
N GLY A 304 32.32 14.55 -26.18
CA GLY A 304 32.78 13.21 -26.18
C GLY A 304 34.08 12.96 -25.39
N GLY A 305 34.42 11.70 -25.30
CA GLY A 305 35.75 11.16 -24.99
C GLY A 305 35.95 10.89 -23.49
N ASP A 306 36.26 9.73 -23.02
CA ASP A 306 37.43 8.94 -23.31
C ASP A 306 37.32 7.52 -22.71
N ALA A 307 38.03 6.59 -23.31
CA ALA A 307 38.08 5.18 -23.01
C ALA A 307 39.04 4.87 -21.84
N GLY A 308 38.69 3.86 -21.06
CA GLY A 308 39.60 3.29 -20.07
C GLY A 308 39.09 1.99 -19.45
N THR A 309 39.37 0.85 -20.05
CA THR A 309 39.32 -0.52 -19.50
C THR A 309 40.76 -0.99 -19.23
N PRO A 310 41.04 -2.12 -18.53
CA PRO A 310 40.44 -2.82 -17.38
C PRO A 310 41.47 -3.14 -16.27
N ALA A 311 40.99 -3.66 -15.12
CA ALA A 311 41.86 -4.51 -14.29
C ALA A 311 41.04 -5.57 -13.52
N THR A 312 41.31 -6.79 -13.88
CA THR A 312 40.99 -8.07 -13.21
C THR A 312 41.72 -8.24 -11.91
N SER A 313 41.02 -8.75 -10.87
CA SER A 313 41.50 -9.77 -9.88
C SER A 313 40.33 -9.98 -8.93
N GLY A 314 39.70 -11.10 -8.72
CA GLY A 314 40.18 -12.41 -8.35
C GLY A 314 40.31 -12.51 -6.83
N ALA A 315 39.20 -12.86 -6.08
CA ALA A 315 39.28 -13.63 -4.85
C ALA A 315 37.90 -14.16 -4.48
N ALA A 316 37.75 -15.45 -4.55
CA ALA A 316 36.68 -16.21 -3.97
C ALA A 316 36.82 -16.23 -2.45
N ASP A 317 35.71 -16.06 -1.73
CA ASP A 317 35.63 -16.32 -0.31
C ASP A 317 34.38 -17.16 -0.01
N PRO A 318 34.51 -18.26 0.75
CA PRO A 318 33.46 -19.25 0.91
C PRO A 318 32.56 -18.97 2.12
N ALA A 319 31.34 -19.46 2.03
CA ALA A 319 30.42 -19.84 3.10
C ALA A 319 29.91 -18.74 4.03
N ALA A 320 28.77 -18.15 3.67
CA ALA A 320 27.87 -17.53 4.63
C ALA A 320 26.65 -18.43 4.84
N THR A 321 26.54 -18.97 6.04
CA THR A 321 25.39 -19.66 6.59
C THR A 321 24.16 -18.77 6.50
N PRO A 322 22.98 -19.30 6.13
CA PRO A 322 21.76 -18.50 6.05
C PRO A 322 21.23 -18.18 7.46
N VAL A 323 20.94 -16.92 7.67
CA VAL A 323 20.06 -16.48 8.76
C VAL A 323 18.64 -16.89 8.36
N PRO A 324 17.82 -17.43 9.29
CA PRO A 324 16.49 -17.98 9.04
C PRO A 324 15.52 -17.00 8.42
#